data_644dda02ec618392a48ccc462f3d361e
#
_entry.id   644dda02ec618392a48ccc462f3d361e
#
_cell.length_a   1.000
_cell.length_b   1.000
_cell.length_c   1.000
_cell.angle_alpha   90.00
_cell.angle_beta   90.00
_cell.angle_gamma   90.00
#
_symmetry.space_group_name_H-M   'P 1'
#
loop_
_entity.id
_entity.type
_entity.pdbx_description
1 polymer ?
#
loop_
_entity_poly.entity_id
_entity_poly.type
_entity_poly.pdbx_seq_one_letter_code
_entity_poly.pdbx_strand_id
1 'polypeptide(L)'
;MKKYCLTLTAALAVLTTAAQEEPPRLAALTPAEAAAADSLATLRLRLEPKQIQSTFDTNELIVVDTLPSENDALLVVLYSNNTWKYIRNREVVKDKTVFEKFWDVRDLFPYSDVDMSAMPNSVVIDLVDSTKSYHCPYKGGVHPHGRYGPRGRRQHQGVDLPLKTGDPIYATFCGRVRMSTYNNGGYGNLVIIRHDNGLETYYGHLAERLVQANQWVEAGQIIGLGGSTGRSSGPHLHFETRYYGQAFDPERLIDFKNGMLCRETFLLKKSFFNIHSNAGQDFDDEEDTGTPMPDKKEAQYYRIRPGDTLSAIAARHGTTVKTICRLNGIESPSNIRSGKTIRVK
;
A
#
# COMPACT_ATOMS: atom_id res chain seq x y z
N MET A 1 27.93 24.58 7.90
CA MET A 1 27.10 23.48 8.47
C MET A 1 27.09 23.46 10.01
N LYS A 2 28.18 23.78 10.74
CA LYS A 2 28.19 23.77 12.22
C LYS A 2 27.47 24.91 12.95
N LYS A 3 27.13 26.02 12.29
CA LYS A 3 26.50 27.18 12.94
C LYS A 3 24.94 27.07 13.08
N TYR A 4 24.30 26.24 12.30
CA TYR A 4 22.81 26.09 12.37
C TYR A 4 22.37 25.05 13.40
N CYS A 5 23.22 24.09 13.73
CA CYS A 5 22.93 23.08 14.75
C CYS A 5 22.88 23.65 16.19
N LEU A 6 23.68 24.70 16.48
CA LEU A 6 23.71 25.31 17.82
C LEU A 6 22.44 26.14 18.13
N THR A 7 21.81 26.72 17.13
CA THR A 7 20.58 27.51 17.33
C THR A 7 19.35 26.65 17.56
N LEU A 8 19.29 25.47 16.92
CA LEU A 8 18.17 24.55 17.12
C LEU A 8 18.25 23.82 18.47
N THR A 9 19.45 23.44 18.90
CA THR A 9 19.67 22.81 20.21
C THR A 9 19.43 23.76 21.38
N ALA A 10 19.71 25.05 21.24
CA ALA A 10 19.39 26.03 22.27
C ALA A 10 17.88 26.26 22.41
N ALA A 11 17.11 26.23 21.30
CA ALA A 11 15.65 26.33 21.34
C ALA A 11 15.01 25.07 21.95
N LEU A 12 15.60 23.88 21.72
CA LEU A 12 15.10 22.62 22.29
C LEU A 12 15.41 22.49 23.79
N ALA A 13 16.57 22.99 24.25
CA ALA A 13 16.94 22.97 25.67
C ALA A 13 16.02 23.86 26.53
N VAL A 14 15.52 24.97 25.98
CA VAL A 14 14.53 25.82 26.65
C VAL A 14 13.15 25.13 26.76
N LEU A 15 12.84 24.23 25.81
CA LEU A 15 11.57 23.47 25.81
C LEU A 15 11.55 22.35 26.86
N THR A 16 12.67 21.71 27.15
CA THR A 16 12.74 20.60 28.14
C THR A 16 12.69 21.09 29.58
N THR A 17 13.18 22.30 29.85
CA THR A 17 13.11 22.90 31.20
C THR A 17 11.78 23.58 31.47
N ALA A 18 11.05 24.02 30.45
CA ALA A 18 9.74 24.66 30.62
C ALA A 18 8.56 23.66 30.86
N ALA A 19 8.81 22.36 30.70
CA ALA A 19 7.77 21.33 30.87
C ALA A 19 7.53 20.89 32.34
N GLN A 20 8.33 21.39 33.29
CA GLN A 20 8.22 21.06 34.72
C GLN A 20 7.84 22.23 35.62
N GLU A 21 7.78 23.47 35.12
CA GLU A 21 7.31 24.61 35.87
C GLU A 21 6.03 25.17 35.25
N GLU A 22 5.08 25.62 36.09
CA GLU A 22 3.87 26.30 35.61
C GLU A 22 4.25 27.41 34.61
N PRO A 23 3.56 27.52 33.46
CA PRO A 23 3.93 28.47 32.45
C PRO A 23 3.90 29.90 33.03
N PRO A 24 4.98 30.69 32.86
CA PRO A 24 5.02 32.06 33.35
C PRO A 24 3.86 32.84 32.74
N ARG A 25 3.20 33.66 33.58
CA ARG A 25 2.09 34.50 33.13
C ARG A 25 2.53 35.33 31.94
N LEU A 26 1.76 35.31 30.85
CA LEU A 26 2.02 36.00 29.57
C LEU A 26 2.44 37.45 29.69
N ALA A 27 2.09 38.13 30.81
CA ALA A 27 2.46 39.52 31.11
C ALA A 27 3.94 39.74 31.47
N ALA A 28 4.74 38.67 31.64
CA ALA A 28 6.17 38.75 32.04
C ALA A 28 7.17 38.46 30.90
N LEU A 29 6.66 38.13 29.69
CA LEU A 29 7.48 37.80 28.54
C LEU A 29 7.85 39.05 27.75
N THR A 30 9.10 39.10 27.28
CA THR A 30 9.53 40.13 26.32
C THR A 30 8.80 39.92 24.98
N PRO A 31 8.66 40.96 24.14
CA PRO A 31 8.03 40.84 22.84
C PRO A 31 8.65 39.76 21.96
N ALA A 32 9.94 39.49 22.10
CA ALA A 32 10.65 38.41 21.38
C ALA A 32 10.30 37.00 21.91
N GLU A 33 10.16 36.86 23.22
CA GLU A 33 9.73 35.60 23.87
C GLU A 33 8.24 35.33 23.64
N ALA A 34 7.40 36.37 23.62
CA ALA A 34 6.00 36.27 23.27
C ALA A 34 5.83 35.81 21.80
N ALA A 35 6.61 36.38 20.87
CA ALA A 35 6.61 35.95 19.48
C ALA A 35 7.11 34.52 19.28
N ALA A 36 8.11 34.09 20.07
CA ALA A 36 8.60 32.70 20.06
C ALA A 36 7.57 31.73 20.67
N ALA A 37 6.91 32.12 21.77
CA ALA A 37 5.83 31.34 22.38
C ALA A 37 4.62 31.19 21.47
N ASP A 38 4.24 32.25 20.76
CA ASP A 38 3.16 32.22 19.75
C ASP A 38 3.51 31.36 18.57
N SER A 39 4.77 31.42 18.09
CA SER A 39 5.28 30.49 17.06
C SER A 39 5.22 29.04 17.50
N LEU A 40 5.62 28.73 18.75
CA LEU A 40 5.61 27.40 19.33
C LEU A 40 4.20 26.89 19.62
N ALA A 41 3.28 27.76 20.09
CA ALA A 41 1.88 27.42 20.25
C ALA A 41 1.21 27.13 18.89
N THR A 42 1.54 27.92 17.87
CA THR A 42 1.09 27.68 16.49
C THR A 42 1.67 26.39 15.92
N LEU A 43 2.92 26.06 16.23
CA LEU A 43 3.54 24.77 15.88
C LEU A 43 2.86 23.58 16.58
N ARG A 44 2.58 23.71 17.89
CA ARG A 44 1.89 22.68 18.67
C ARG A 44 0.46 22.41 18.19
N LEU A 45 -0.29 23.44 17.86
CA LEU A 45 -1.64 23.32 17.28
C LEU A 45 -1.62 22.67 15.88
N ARG A 46 -0.50 22.78 15.14
CA ARG A 46 -0.32 22.11 13.85
C ARG A 46 0.13 20.65 13.99
N LEU A 47 0.61 20.23 15.17
CA LEU A 47 1.05 18.85 15.44
C LEU A 47 -0.07 17.93 15.90
N GLU A 48 -1.27 18.45 16.17
CA GLU A 48 -2.42 17.61 16.53
C GLU A 48 -2.82 16.76 15.31
N PRO A 49 -2.87 15.42 15.44
CA PRO A 49 -3.11 14.50 14.31
C PRO A 49 -4.41 14.74 13.55
N LYS A 50 -5.36 15.44 14.19
CA LYS A 50 -6.68 15.75 13.59
C LYS A 50 -6.67 16.88 12.55
N GLN A 51 -5.56 17.62 12.40
CA GLN A 51 -5.48 18.74 11.45
C GLN A 51 -4.68 18.42 10.16
N ILE A 52 -4.15 17.21 9.98
CA ILE A 52 -3.45 16.81 8.77
C ILE A 52 -4.41 16.54 7.59
N GLN A 53 -5.69 16.86 7.72
CA GLN A 53 -6.67 16.81 6.62
C GLN A 53 -6.74 18.09 5.78
N SER A 54 -5.79 19.00 5.87
CA SER A 54 -5.81 20.21 5.07
C SER A 54 -5.30 19.94 3.66
N THR A 55 -6.21 20.04 2.71
CA THR A 55 -6.05 20.45 1.31
C THR A 55 -4.60 20.74 0.89
N PHE A 56 -3.93 19.68 0.38
CA PHE A 56 -2.68 19.85 -0.32
C PHE A 56 -2.98 20.35 -1.73
N ASP A 57 -2.75 21.63 -1.96
CA ASP A 57 -2.48 22.11 -3.30
C ASP A 57 -1.04 21.70 -3.63
N THR A 58 -0.89 20.57 -4.31
CA THR A 58 0.41 19.91 -4.54
C THR A 58 1.26 20.62 -5.59
N ASN A 59 0.74 21.66 -6.23
CA ASN A 59 1.38 22.28 -7.38
C ASN A 59 2.46 23.32 -7.04
N GLU A 60 2.68 23.69 -5.77
CA GLU A 60 3.63 24.77 -5.41
C GLU A 60 4.58 24.46 -4.23
N LEU A 61 4.54 23.25 -3.64
CA LEU A 61 5.38 22.95 -2.48
C LEU A 61 6.73 22.38 -2.89
N ILE A 62 7.75 23.22 -2.92
CA ILE A 62 9.14 22.80 -3.12
C ILE A 62 9.71 22.35 -1.78
N VAL A 63 10.28 21.15 -1.74
CA VAL A 63 11.04 20.66 -0.57
C VAL A 63 12.32 21.46 -0.45
N VAL A 64 12.50 22.13 0.68
CA VAL A 64 13.69 22.91 0.98
C VAL A 64 14.74 22.05 1.67
N ASP A 65 14.30 21.22 2.64
CA ASP A 65 15.20 20.34 3.39
C ASP A 65 14.44 19.15 3.98
N THR A 66 15.20 18.10 4.36
CA THR A 66 14.70 16.93 5.09
C THR A 66 15.59 16.66 6.27
N LEU A 67 15.06 16.77 7.47
CA LEU A 67 15.78 16.67 8.74
C LEU A 67 15.40 15.39 9.49
N PRO A 68 16.33 14.78 10.26
CA PRO A 68 15.99 13.70 11.18
C PRO A 68 15.08 14.24 12.29
N SER A 69 14.17 13.40 12.78
CA SER A 69 13.37 13.67 13.97
C SER A 69 13.94 12.91 15.18
N GLU A 70 13.38 13.15 16.36
CA GLU A 70 13.72 12.36 17.57
C GLU A 70 13.33 10.89 17.45
N ASN A 71 12.37 10.58 16.58
CA ASN A 71 12.00 9.22 16.25
C ASN A 71 12.67 8.82 14.93
N ASP A 72 13.61 7.87 14.99
CA ASP A 72 14.34 7.39 13.81
C ASP A 72 13.45 6.92 12.66
N ALA A 73 12.21 6.48 12.96
CA ALA A 73 11.24 6.08 11.97
C ALA A 73 10.62 7.26 11.19
N LEU A 74 10.87 8.50 11.61
CA LEU A 74 10.31 9.71 11.02
C LEU A 74 11.40 10.67 10.56
N LEU A 75 11.10 11.40 9.49
CA LEU A 75 11.86 12.57 9.01
C LEU A 75 10.91 13.76 8.96
N VAL A 76 11.45 14.95 9.14
CA VAL A 76 10.73 16.23 8.97
C VAL A 76 11.08 16.82 7.61
N VAL A 77 10.11 16.96 6.73
CA VAL A 77 10.26 17.66 5.45
C VAL A 77 9.84 19.10 5.62
N LEU A 78 10.71 20.03 5.24
CA LEU A 78 10.44 21.46 5.21
C LEU A 78 10.08 21.89 3.77
N TYR A 79 9.07 22.71 3.64
CA TYR A 79 8.62 23.24 2.36
C TYR A 79 8.93 24.74 2.22
N SER A 80 9.00 25.21 0.96
CA SER A 80 9.30 26.60 0.59
C SER A 80 8.30 27.63 1.15
N ASN A 81 7.11 27.19 1.52
CA ASN A 81 6.08 28.03 2.15
C ASN A 81 6.18 28.08 3.69
N ASN A 82 7.31 27.69 4.28
CA ASN A 82 7.54 27.55 5.71
C ASN A 82 6.63 26.56 6.43
N THR A 83 5.97 25.66 5.71
CA THR A 83 5.27 24.54 6.32
C THR A 83 6.20 23.32 6.39
N TRP A 84 5.85 22.38 7.23
CA TRP A 84 6.58 21.13 7.37
C TRP A 84 5.61 19.97 7.64
N LYS A 85 6.08 18.76 7.38
CA LYS A 85 5.35 17.54 7.74
C LYS A 85 6.31 16.44 8.16
N TYR A 86 5.81 15.50 8.97
CA TYR A 86 6.49 14.23 9.15
C TYR A 86 6.28 13.35 7.93
N ILE A 87 7.36 12.71 7.50
CA ILE A 87 7.32 11.58 6.57
C ILE A 87 8.02 10.39 7.23
N ARG A 88 7.69 9.18 6.77
CA ARG A 88 8.37 7.98 7.22
C ARG A 88 9.83 7.97 6.76
N ASN A 89 10.76 7.65 7.68
CA ASN A 89 12.15 7.36 7.34
C ASN A 89 12.24 5.95 6.73
N ARG A 90 12.30 5.88 5.42
CA ARG A 90 12.32 4.62 4.67
C ARG A 90 13.64 3.85 4.79
N GLU A 91 14.71 4.48 5.28
CA GLU A 91 15.97 3.83 5.59
C GLU A 91 15.85 2.91 6.81
N VAL A 92 14.91 3.21 7.71
CA VAL A 92 14.63 2.48 8.95
C VAL A 92 13.52 1.45 8.80
N VAL A 93 12.91 1.28 7.60
CA VAL A 93 11.91 0.24 7.37
C VAL A 93 12.48 -1.13 7.73
N LYS A 94 11.93 -1.74 8.79
CA LYS A 94 12.47 -2.95 9.44
C LYS A 94 12.55 -4.16 8.51
N ASP A 95 11.70 -4.23 7.49
CA ASP A 95 11.69 -5.35 6.55
C ASP A 95 11.75 -4.86 5.08
N LYS A 96 12.95 -4.57 4.61
CA LYS A 96 13.20 -4.22 3.20
C LYS A 96 12.84 -5.38 2.26
N THR A 97 12.81 -6.62 2.75
CA THR A 97 12.50 -7.80 1.94
C THR A 97 11.07 -7.76 1.38
N VAL A 98 10.14 -7.08 2.07
CA VAL A 98 8.78 -6.83 1.56
C VAL A 98 8.79 -6.13 0.20
N PHE A 99 9.76 -5.24 -0.04
CA PHE A 99 9.88 -4.49 -1.29
C PHE A 99 10.88 -5.08 -2.30
N GLU A 100 11.47 -6.21 -1.99
CA GLU A 100 12.43 -6.91 -2.85
C GLU A 100 11.89 -8.25 -3.31
N LYS A 101 11.40 -9.06 -2.38
CA LYS A 101 10.90 -10.40 -2.66
C LYS A 101 9.60 -10.32 -3.47
N PHE A 102 9.52 -11.04 -4.57
CA PHE A 102 8.40 -10.99 -5.52
C PHE A 102 8.13 -9.59 -6.08
N TRP A 103 9.15 -8.75 -6.19
CA TRP A 103 9.02 -7.44 -6.78
C TRP A 103 9.16 -7.54 -8.29
N ASP A 104 8.08 -7.34 -9.01
CA ASP A 104 8.07 -7.24 -10.47
C ASP A 104 7.13 -6.11 -10.89
N VAL A 105 7.67 -5.17 -11.67
CA VAL A 105 6.93 -4.00 -12.16
C VAL A 105 6.15 -4.28 -13.45
N ARG A 106 6.31 -5.48 -14.04
CA ARG A 106 5.69 -5.89 -15.30
C ARG A 106 4.70 -7.03 -15.14
N ASP A 107 4.93 -7.92 -14.18
CA ASP A 107 3.99 -9.02 -13.89
C ASP A 107 2.91 -8.54 -12.93
N LEU A 108 1.65 -8.63 -13.38
CA LEU A 108 0.48 -8.30 -12.56
C LEU A 108 0.38 -9.19 -11.31
N PHE A 109 0.79 -10.46 -11.44
CA PHE A 109 0.70 -11.48 -10.39
C PHE A 109 2.05 -12.18 -10.16
N PRO A 110 3.05 -11.49 -9.60
CA PRO A 110 4.40 -12.06 -9.41
C PRO A 110 4.45 -13.16 -8.35
N TYR A 111 3.33 -13.45 -7.72
CA TYR A 111 3.18 -14.38 -6.60
C TYR A 111 2.79 -15.81 -7.02
N SER A 112 2.87 -16.15 -8.31
CA SER A 112 2.48 -17.49 -8.79
C SER A 112 3.29 -18.62 -8.15
N ASP A 113 4.49 -18.30 -7.69
CA ASP A 113 5.42 -19.26 -7.07
C ASP A 113 5.36 -19.26 -5.54
N VAL A 114 4.47 -18.44 -4.95
CA VAL A 114 4.28 -18.38 -3.49
C VAL A 114 3.57 -19.63 -3.01
N ASP A 115 4.12 -20.24 -1.95
CA ASP A 115 3.44 -21.34 -1.28
C ASP A 115 2.46 -20.83 -0.22
N MET A 116 1.23 -20.58 -0.65
CA MET A 116 0.16 -20.16 0.25
C MET A 116 -0.28 -21.24 1.24
N SER A 117 0.14 -22.52 1.06
CA SER A 117 -0.14 -23.58 2.04
C SER A 117 0.67 -23.38 3.32
N ALA A 118 1.88 -22.83 3.20
CA ALA A 118 2.77 -22.51 4.31
C ALA A 118 2.35 -21.24 5.07
N MET A 119 1.42 -20.44 4.54
CA MET A 119 0.89 -19.28 5.24
C MET A 119 0.13 -19.73 6.50
N PRO A 120 0.32 -19.07 7.66
CA PRO A 120 -0.47 -19.30 8.86
C PRO A 120 -1.98 -19.14 8.60
N ASN A 121 -2.82 -19.71 9.47
CA ASN A 121 -4.28 -19.56 9.34
C ASN A 121 -4.73 -18.12 9.53
N SER A 122 -3.98 -17.36 10.33
CA SER A 122 -4.19 -15.92 10.54
C SER A 122 -2.85 -15.17 10.63
N VAL A 123 -2.88 -13.90 10.27
CA VAL A 123 -1.75 -12.97 10.36
C VAL A 123 -2.29 -11.64 10.90
N VAL A 124 -1.65 -11.12 11.94
CA VAL A 124 -1.94 -9.78 12.47
C VAL A 124 -1.26 -8.74 11.59
N ILE A 125 -2.00 -7.77 11.11
CA ILE A 125 -1.52 -6.70 10.24
C ILE A 125 -1.86 -5.36 10.87
N ASP A 126 -0.84 -4.62 11.28
CA ASP A 126 -1.00 -3.23 11.69
C ASP A 126 -1.17 -2.35 10.46
N LEU A 127 -2.35 -1.75 10.34
CA LEU A 127 -2.72 -0.87 9.21
C LEU A 127 -2.26 0.57 9.47
N VAL A 128 -2.38 1.03 10.71
CA VAL A 128 -1.96 2.35 11.16
C VAL A 128 -1.26 2.27 12.50
N ASP A 129 -0.32 3.17 12.73
CA ASP A 129 0.36 3.37 14.01
C ASP A 129 0.87 4.83 14.07
N SER A 130 1.73 5.17 15.03
CA SER A 130 2.33 6.51 15.15
C SER A 130 3.13 6.94 13.91
N THR A 131 3.54 5.99 13.04
CA THR A 131 4.35 6.21 11.84
C THR A 131 3.60 5.94 10.55
N LYS A 132 2.42 5.30 10.61
CA LYS A 132 1.62 4.87 9.47
C LYS A 132 0.26 5.54 9.52
N SER A 133 -0.10 6.21 8.45
CA SER A 133 -1.40 6.87 8.29
C SER A 133 -2.26 6.14 7.27
N TYR A 134 -3.55 6.43 7.33
CA TYR A 134 -4.57 5.97 6.41
C TYR A 134 -5.24 7.14 5.71
N HIS A 135 -5.63 6.94 4.46
CA HIS A 135 -6.53 7.81 3.73
C HIS A 135 -7.51 6.98 2.90
N CYS A 136 -8.78 7.36 2.84
CA CYS A 136 -9.73 6.70 1.95
C CYS A 136 -9.26 6.83 0.48
N PRO A 137 -9.27 5.76 -0.34
CA PRO A 137 -8.76 5.82 -1.72
C PRO A 137 -9.53 6.79 -2.63
N TYR A 138 -10.75 7.10 -2.27
CA TYR A 138 -11.60 8.13 -2.84
C TYR A 138 -12.28 8.89 -1.69
N LYS A 139 -12.97 9.99 -1.96
CA LYS A 139 -13.70 10.73 -0.91
C LYS A 139 -14.62 9.80 -0.13
N GLY A 140 -14.71 9.99 1.18
CA GLY A 140 -15.64 9.24 2.04
C GLY A 140 -17.11 9.53 1.71
N GLY A 141 -18.03 8.75 2.27
CA GLY A 141 -19.46 8.88 2.06
C GLY A 141 -19.97 8.27 0.74
N VAL A 142 -19.21 7.32 0.19
CA VAL A 142 -19.51 6.68 -1.09
C VAL A 142 -19.87 5.21 -0.85
N HIS A 143 -21.06 4.80 -1.29
CA HIS A 143 -21.44 3.40 -1.26
C HIS A 143 -20.89 2.67 -2.48
N PRO A 144 -20.20 1.54 -2.31
CA PRO A 144 -19.82 0.70 -3.43
C PRO A 144 -21.06 0.25 -4.21
N HIS A 145 -21.12 0.50 -5.51
CA HIS A 145 -22.17 -0.04 -6.38
C HIS A 145 -21.82 -1.45 -6.88
N GLY A 146 -20.56 -1.83 -6.75
CA GLY A 146 -20.05 -3.16 -7.01
C GLY A 146 -19.26 -3.70 -5.82
N ARG A 147 -19.80 -4.71 -5.13
CA ARG A 147 -19.15 -5.34 -3.98
C ARG A 147 -18.22 -6.46 -4.40
N TYR A 148 -17.26 -6.78 -3.54
CA TYR A 148 -16.47 -7.99 -3.63
C TYR A 148 -17.37 -9.24 -3.60
N GLY A 149 -17.07 -10.23 -4.43
CA GLY A 149 -17.83 -11.49 -4.41
C GLY A 149 -18.17 -12.03 -5.79
N PRO A 150 -19.03 -13.08 -5.84
CA PRO A 150 -19.40 -13.72 -7.08
C PRO A 150 -20.32 -12.83 -7.92
N ARG A 151 -20.05 -12.77 -9.25
CA ARG A 151 -20.88 -12.11 -10.26
C ARG A 151 -21.22 -13.10 -11.38
N GLY A 152 -22.23 -13.92 -11.16
CA GLY A 152 -22.57 -15.01 -12.07
C GLY A 152 -21.39 -15.99 -12.22
N ARG A 153 -20.86 -16.12 -13.45
CA ARG A 153 -19.69 -17.00 -13.72
C ARG A 153 -18.34 -16.36 -13.42
N ARG A 154 -18.30 -15.11 -12.98
CA ARG A 154 -17.07 -14.34 -12.69
C ARG A 154 -16.99 -14.03 -11.21
N GLN A 155 -15.78 -13.75 -10.76
CA GLN A 155 -15.51 -13.26 -9.42
C GLN A 155 -15.08 -11.79 -9.51
N HIS A 156 -15.68 -10.94 -8.68
CA HIS A 156 -15.27 -9.56 -8.50
C HIS A 156 -14.31 -9.49 -7.33
N GLN A 157 -13.05 -9.16 -7.62
CA GLN A 157 -11.95 -9.24 -6.66
C GLN A 157 -11.70 -7.92 -5.90
N GLY A 158 -12.64 -7.00 -5.97
CA GLY A 158 -12.57 -5.70 -5.32
C GLY A 158 -13.94 -5.08 -5.11
N VAL A 159 -13.94 -3.78 -4.90
CA VAL A 159 -15.15 -2.96 -4.85
C VAL A 159 -15.12 -1.90 -5.96
N ASP A 160 -16.28 -1.53 -6.45
CA ASP A 160 -16.43 -0.47 -7.44
C ASP A 160 -17.06 0.77 -6.76
N LEU A 161 -16.28 1.84 -6.64
CA LEU A 161 -16.69 3.09 -6.03
C LEU A 161 -17.10 4.08 -7.14
N PRO A 162 -18.37 4.54 -7.18
CA PRO A 162 -18.84 5.49 -8.18
C PRO A 162 -18.12 6.83 -8.01
N LEU A 163 -17.67 7.41 -9.13
CA LEU A 163 -16.98 8.68 -9.17
C LEU A 163 -17.28 9.44 -10.46
N LYS A 164 -16.76 10.66 -10.56
CA LYS A 164 -16.72 11.41 -11.82
C LYS A 164 -15.33 11.28 -12.45
N THR A 165 -15.29 11.23 -13.79
CA THR A 165 -14.00 11.28 -14.50
C THR A 165 -13.24 12.54 -14.12
N GLY A 166 -11.97 12.40 -13.75
CA GLY A 166 -11.12 13.49 -13.28
C GLY A 166 -11.10 13.67 -11.75
N ASP A 167 -11.97 12.98 -10.99
CA ASP A 167 -11.90 13.01 -9.52
C ASP A 167 -10.56 12.45 -9.03
N PRO A 168 -9.93 13.07 -8.01
CA PRO A 168 -8.65 12.60 -7.48
C PRO A 168 -8.78 11.24 -6.79
N ILE A 169 -7.79 10.38 -7.03
CA ILE A 169 -7.63 9.08 -6.38
C ILE A 169 -6.38 9.12 -5.50
N TYR A 170 -6.51 8.63 -4.28
CA TYR A 170 -5.51 8.75 -3.23
C TYR A 170 -4.91 7.39 -2.87
N ALA A 171 -3.61 7.38 -2.52
CA ALA A 171 -2.99 6.21 -1.91
C ALA A 171 -3.61 5.94 -0.53
N THR A 172 -4.08 4.71 -0.32
CA THR A 172 -4.77 4.35 0.93
C THR A 172 -3.82 4.29 2.12
N PHE A 173 -2.62 3.80 1.91
CA PHE A 173 -1.54 3.72 2.90
C PHE A 173 -0.23 4.16 2.26
N CYS A 174 0.77 4.47 3.08
CA CYS A 174 2.12 4.68 2.59
C CYS A 174 2.68 3.39 1.98
N GLY A 175 3.51 3.51 0.95
CA GLY A 175 4.08 2.35 0.30
C GLY A 175 4.92 2.68 -0.93
N ARG A 176 5.29 1.65 -1.67
CA ARG A 176 6.03 1.77 -2.93
C ARG A 176 5.16 1.32 -4.09
N VAL A 177 5.07 2.13 -5.14
CA VAL A 177 4.33 1.78 -6.35
C VAL A 177 5.02 0.61 -7.03
N ARG A 178 4.38 -0.55 -7.02
CA ARG A 178 4.91 -1.72 -7.72
C ARG A 178 4.64 -1.66 -9.20
N MET A 179 3.45 -1.19 -9.59
CA MET A 179 3.07 -1.11 -10.99
C MET A 179 2.30 0.19 -11.27
N SER A 180 2.61 0.82 -12.39
CA SER A 180 1.83 1.92 -12.97
C SER A 180 1.82 1.74 -14.47
N THR A 181 0.76 1.13 -15.02
CA THR A 181 0.69 0.71 -16.42
C THR A 181 -0.73 0.73 -16.97
N TYR A 182 -0.88 0.66 -18.29
CA TYR A 182 -2.15 0.31 -18.91
C TYR A 182 -2.26 -1.20 -19.04
N ASN A 183 -3.28 -1.78 -18.43
CA ASN A 183 -3.54 -3.21 -18.45
C ASN A 183 -4.66 -3.58 -19.41
N ASN A 184 -4.33 -4.32 -20.48
CA ASN A 184 -5.30 -4.81 -21.48
C ASN A 184 -6.21 -5.94 -20.94
N GLY A 185 -5.86 -6.53 -19.80
CA GLY A 185 -6.63 -7.63 -19.18
C GLY A 185 -7.93 -7.21 -18.50
N GLY A 186 -8.23 -5.90 -18.50
CA GLY A 186 -9.49 -5.38 -17.99
C GLY A 186 -9.36 -4.16 -17.09
N TYR A 187 -8.28 -3.99 -16.35
CA TYR A 187 -8.10 -2.86 -15.41
C TYR A 187 -7.95 -1.49 -16.08
N GLY A 188 -7.58 -1.41 -17.37
CA GLY A 188 -7.26 -0.15 -18.01
C GLY A 188 -6.01 0.49 -17.40
N ASN A 189 -6.03 1.80 -17.13
CA ASN A 189 -4.97 2.45 -16.36
C ASN A 189 -5.02 1.94 -14.92
N LEU A 190 -3.92 1.35 -14.47
CA LEU A 190 -3.78 0.64 -13.21
C LEU A 190 -2.57 1.16 -12.44
N VAL A 191 -2.78 1.43 -11.16
CA VAL A 191 -1.72 1.63 -10.18
C VAL A 191 -1.84 0.54 -9.12
N ILE A 192 -0.71 -0.07 -8.75
CA ILE A 192 -0.59 -1.03 -7.66
C ILE A 192 0.44 -0.51 -6.68
N ILE A 193 0.06 -0.42 -5.41
CA ILE A 193 0.97 0.00 -4.33
C ILE A 193 1.15 -1.20 -3.40
N ARG A 194 2.42 -1.53 -3.10
CA ARG A 194 2.76 -2.46 -2.02
C ARG A 194 3.09 -1.67 -0.78
N HIS A 195 2.56 -2.12 0.34
CA HIS A 195 2.72 -1.53 1.66
C HIS A 195 3.74 -2.34 2.48
N ASP A 196 4.29 -1.74 3.51
CA ASP A 196 5.33 -2.36 4.35
C ASP A 196 4.86 -3.55 5.19
N ASN A 197 3.56 -3.71 5.33
CA ASN A 197 2.91 -4.86 5.99
C ASN A 197 2.58 -6.00 5.02
N GLY A 198 3.05 -5.95 3.76
CA GLY A 198 2.82 -6.98 2.75
C GLY A 198 1.49 -6.88 2.00
N LEU A 199 0.60 -5.98 2.40
CA LEU A 199 -0.61 -5.69 1.63
C LEU A 199 -0.27 -5.04 0.29
N GLU A 200 -1.14 -5.27 -0.70
CA GLU A 200 -1.17 -4.49 -1.94
C GLU A 200 -2.57 -3.90 -2.14
N THR A 201 -2.60 -2.64 -2.59
CA THR A 201 -3.83 -1.97 -3.03
C THR A 201 -3.77 -1.72 -4.53
N TYR A 202 -4.87 -1.99 -5.22
CA TYR A 202 -5.02 -1.87 -6.66
C TYR A 202 -6.03 -0.77 -6.97
N TYR A 203 -5.69 0.09 -7.91
CA TYR A 203 -6.51 1.24 -8.33
C TYR A 203 -6.68 1.15 -9.85
N GLY A 204 -7.83 0.62 -10.28
CA GLY A 204 -8.15 0.37 -11.68
C GLY A 204 -9.09 1.39 -12.29
N HIS A 205 -9.24 1.32 -13.61
CA HIS A 205 -10.08 2.15 -14.47
C HIS A 205 -9.76 3.65 -14.45
N LEU A 206 -8.54 4.02 -14.04
CA LEU A 206 -8.13 5.43 -13.96
C LEU A 206 -8.18 6.09 -15.35
N ALA A 207 -8.51 7.38 -15.39
CA ALA A 207 -8.33 8.21 -16.59
C ALA A 207 -6.84 8.47 -16.80
N GLU A 208 -6.13 8.82 -15.72
CA GLU A 208 -4.72 9.16 -15.73
C GLU A 208 -4.00 8.59 -14.50
N ARG A 209 -2.75 8.20 -14.66
CA ARG A 209 -1.84 7.75 -13.60
C ARG A 209 -0.82 8.85 -13.35
N LEU A 210 -0.72 9.33 -12.11
CA LEU A 210 0.14 10.45 -11.73
C LEU A 210 1.42 10.01 -11.00
N VAL A 211 1.62 8.69 -10.88
CA VAL A 211 2.79 8.09 -10.22
C VAL A 211 3.42 7.03 -11.12
N GLN A 212 4.71 6.76 -10.90
CA GLN A 212 5.49 5.80 -11.66
C GLN A 212 5.86 4.58 -10.81
N ALA A 213 6.15 3.45 -11.48
CA ALA A 213 6.68 2.27 -10.80
C ALA A 213 7.97 2.61 -10.04
N ASN A 214 8.14 1.99 -8.88
CA ASN A 214 9.20 2.24 -7.91
C ASN A 214 9.12 3.56 -7.13
N GLN A 215 8.20 4.45 -7.44
CA GLN A 215 7.97 5.67 -6.67
C GLN A 215 7.40 5.33 -5.29
N TRP A 216 7.90 6.00 -4.26
CA TRP A 216 7.30 5.98 -2.93
C TRP A 216 6.15 6.97 -2.85
N VAL A 217 5.11 6.58 -2.12
CA VAL A 217 3.91 7.40 -1.90
C VAL A 217 3.51 7.38 -0.43
N GLU A 218 2.95 8.49 0.02
CA GLU A 218 2.35 8.63 1.35
C GLU A 218 0.84 8.38 1.28
N ALA A 219 0.22 7.98 2.41
CA ALA A 219 -1.22 7.92 2.51
C ALA A 219 -1.83 9.31 2.22
N GLY A 220 -2.89 9.36 1.40
CA GLY A 220 -3.51 10.62 0.98
C GLY A 220 -2.80 11.33 -0.17
N GLN A 221 -1.66 10.83 -0.66
CA GLN A 221 -1.06 11.36 -1.88
C GLN A 221 -1.93 11.03 -3.09
N ILE A 222 -2.18 12.01 -3.97
CA ILE A 222 -2.88 11.79 -5.24
C ILE A 222 -2.00 10.92 -6.14
N ILE A 223 -2.55 9.80 -6.60
CA ILE A 223 -1.85 8.80 -7.43
C ILE A 223 -2.41 8.67 -8.84
N GLY A 224 -3.58 9.24 -9.07
CA GLY A 224 -4.23 9.22 -10.37
C GLY A 224 -5.55 9.96 -10.35
N LEU A 225 -6.18 10.02 -11.52
CA LEU A 225 -7.51 10.59 -11.71
C LEU A 225 -8.49 9.47 -12.07
N GLY A 226 -9.66 9.50 -11.45
CA GLY A 226 -10.73 8.54 -11.69
C GLY A 226 -11.22 8.58 -13.14
N GLY A 227 -11.64 7.42 -13.66
CA GLY A 227 -12.05 7.31 -15.05
C GLY A 227 -12.91 6.08 -15.34
N SER A 228 -12.83 5.62 -16.58
CA SER A 228 -13.59 4.45 -17.09
C SER A 228 -12.77 3.70 -18.14
N THR A 229 -11.44 3.61 -17.97
CA THR A 229 -10.57 2.92 -18.93
C THR A 229 -10.62 1.40 -18.73
N GLY A 230 -10.22 0.63 -19.74
CA GLY A 230 -10.26 -0.82 -19.71
C GLY A 230 -11.68 -1.39 -19.85
N ARG A 231 -11.99 -2.46 -19.11
CA ARG A 231 -13.30 -3.10 -19.15
C ARG A 231 -14.22 -2.49 -18.09
N SER A 232 -14.70 -1.31 -18.32
CA SER A 232 -15.58 -0.54 -17.46
C SER A 232 -16.84 -0.13 -18.20
N SER A 233 -17.99 -0.11 -17.54
CA SER A 233 -19.28 0.33 -18.11
C SER A 233 -19.61 1.79 -17.81
N GLY A 234 -18.81 2.46 -17.02
CA GLY A 234 -18.99 3.86 -16.63
C GLY A 234 -17.95 4.29 -15.59
N PRO A 235 -17.83 5.59 -15.27
CA PRO A 235 -16.81 6.08 -14.37
C PRO A 235 -16.95 5.50 -12.96
N HIS A 236 -15.91 4.77 -12.52
CA HIS A 236 -15.78 4.25 -11.16
C HIS A 236 -14.31 3.93 -10.86
N LEU A 237 -13.96 3.92 -9.59
CA LEU A 237 -12.71 3.33 -9.11
C LEU A 237 -12.96 1.86 -8.80
N HIS A 238 -12.24 0.98 -9.50
CA HIS A 238 -12.13 -0.41 -9.09
C HIS A 238 -10.98 -0.52 -8.09
N PHE A 239 -11.30 -0.83 -6.83
CA PHE A 239 -10.36 -0.90 -5.72
C PHE A 239 -10.28 -2.31 -5.17
N GLU A 240 -9.04 -2.85 -5.07
CA GLU A 240 -8.79 -4.17 -4.48
C GLU A 240 -7.80 -4.10 -3.33
N THR A 241 -7.94 -5.03 -2.40
CA THR A 241 -6.95 -5.34 -1.37
C THR A 241 -6.46 -6.75 -1.56
N ARG A 242 -5.14 -6.92 -1.55
CA ARG A 242 -4.49 -8.22 -1.74
C ARG A 242 -3.39 -8.44 -0.73
N TYR A 243 -3.14 -9.70 -0.41
CA TYR A 243 -1.99 -10.13 0.36
C TYR A 243 -1.29 -11.26 -0.40
N TYR A 244 -0.06 -11.03 -0.82
CA TYR A 244 0.71 -11.93 -1.71
C TYR A 244 -0.13 -12.45 -2.89
N GLY A 245 -0.79 -11.54 -3.58
CA GLY A 245 -1.60 -11.83 -4.76
C GLY A 245 -3.01 -12.35 -4.49
N GLN A 246 -3.32 -12.77 -3.27
CA GLN A 246 -4.65 -13.24 -2.89
C GLN A 246 -5.56 -12.06 -2.56
N ALA A 247 -6.63 -11.91 -3.33
CA ALA A 247 -7.62 -10.86 -3.10
C ALA A 247 -8.54 -11.23 -1.92
N PHE A 248 -8.90 -10.24 -1.14
CA PHE A 248 -9.94 -10.34 -0.13
C PHE A 248 -10.79 -9.07 -0.11
N ASP A 249 -11.95 -9.14 0.53
CA ASP A 249 -12.94 -8.08 0.51
C ASP A 249 -12.41 -6.77 1.15
N PRO A 250 -12.29 -5.67 0.39
CA PRO A 250 -11.84 -4.37 0.90
C PRO A 250 -12.76 -3.79 1.99
N GLU A 251 -14.05 -4.14 2.00
CA GLU A 251 -15.00 -3.68 3.03
C GLU A 251 -14.68 -4.26 4.42
N ARG A 252 -13.76 -5.25 4.52
CA ARG A 252 -13.21 -5.74 5.79
C ARG A 252 -12.22 -4.77 6.42
N LEU A 253 -11.54 -3.95 5.60
CA LEU A 253 -10.59 -2.94 6.05
C LEU A 253 -11.25 -1.56 6.18
N ILE A 254 -12.10 -1.19 5.23
CA ILE A 254 -12.57 0.18 5.01
C ILE A 254 -14.10 0.22 5.01
N ASP A 255 -14.63 1.04 5.89
CA ASP A 255 -16.02 1.51 5.80
C ASP A 255 -16.08 2.68 4.79
N PHE A 256 -16.37 2.37 3.53
CA PHE A 256 -16.44 3.38 2.47
C PHE A 256 -17.56 4.40 2.67
N LYS A 257 -18.61 4.03 3.39
CA LYS A 257 -19.71 4.94 3.73
C LYS A 257 -19.24 6.11 4.58
N ASN A 258 -18.35 5.84 5.53
CA ASN A 258 -17.78 6.84 6.41
C ASN A 258 -16.37 7.27 6.00
N GLY A 259 -15.73 6.56 5.05
CA GLY A 259 -14.37 6.81 4.60
C GLY A 259 -13.32 6.48 5.65
N MET A 260 -13.63 5.60 6.61
CA MET A 260 -12.79 5.29 7.76
C MET A 260 -12.31 3.84 7.73
N LEU A 261 -11.18 3.57 8.38
CA LEU A 261 -10.78 2.19 8.69
C LEU A 261 -11.78 1.56 9.66
N CYS A 262 -12.09 0.30 9.44
CA CYS A 262 -12.86 -0.49 10.39
C CYS A 262 -12.08 -0.74 11.69
N ARG A 263 -10.73 -0.82 11.61
CA ARG A 263 -9.81 -1.13 12.72
C ARG A 263 -8.41 -0.61 12.41
N GLU A 264 -7.63 -0.37 13.44
CA GLU A 264 -6.20 -0.02 13.31
C GLU A 264 -5.33 -1.26 13.08
N THR A 265 -5.69 -2.38 13.73
CA THR A 265 -5.06 -3.69 13.55
C THR A 265 -6.05 -4.65 12.90
N PHE A 266 -5.63 -5.35 11.87
CA PHE A 266 -6.44 -6.26 11.08
C PHE A 266 -5.95 -7.70 11.22
N LEU A 267 -6.83 -8.61 11.64
CA LEU A 267 -6.56 -10.03 11.61
C LEU A 267 -6.90 -10.59 10.23
N LEU A 268 -5.88 -10.80 9.40
CA LEU A 268 -6.04 -11.42 8.09
C LEU A 268 -6.12 -12.94 8.26
N LYS A 269 -7.30 -13.51 8.10
CA LYS A 269 -7.51 -14.97 8.12
C LYS A 269 -7.36 -15.55 6.71
N LYS A 270 -6.70 -16.70 6.58
CA LYS A 270 -6.56 -17.44 5.32
C LYS A 270 -7.92 -17.74 4.65
N SER A 271 -8.96 -17.91 5.46
CA SER A 271 -10.34 -18.09 4.99
C SER A 271 -10.89 -16.88 4.22
N PHE A 272 -10.35 -15.66 4.42
CA PHE A 272 -10.82 -14.46 3.72
C PHE A 272 -10.49 -14.46 2.23
N PHE A 273 -9.52 -15.26 1.81
CA PHE A 273 -9.22 -15.46 0.38
C PHE A 273 -10.26 -16.33 -0.33
N ASN A 274 -11.13 -17.00 0.42
CA ASN A 274 -12.30 -17.63 -0.14
C ASN A 274 -13.39 -16.57 -0.31
N ILE A 275 -13.79 -16.33 -1.55
CA ILE A 275 -14.79 -15.33 -1.92
C ILE A 275 -16.18 -15.54 -1.29
N HIS A 276 -16.43 -16.74 -0.77
CA HIS A 276 -17.66 -17.11 -0.05
C HIS A 276 -17.50 -17.09 1.48
N SER A 277 -16.36 -16.61 1.99
CA SER A 277 -16.11 -16.63 3.43
C SER A 277 -16.93 -15.59 4.17
N ASN A 278 -17.67 -16.04 5.17
CA ASN A 278 -18.39 -15.21 6.14
C ASN A 278 -17.66 -15.12 7.49
N ALA A 279 -16.40 -15.55 7.57
CA ALA A 279 -15.61 -15.51 8.79
C ALA A 279 -15.49 -14.07 9.32
N GLY A 280 -15.65 -13.89 10.65
CA GLY A 280 -15.50 -12.61 11.33
C GLY A 280 -14.07 -12.28 11.71
N GLN A 281 -13.89 -11.10 12.29
CA GLN A 281 -12.67 -10.68 12.99
C GLN A 281 -12.76 -11.18 14.42
N ASP A 282 -12.13 -12.31 14.68
CA ASP A 282 -12.10 -12.95 15.97
C ASP A 282 -10.65 -13.07 16.42
N PHE A 283 -10.30 -12.40 17.52
CA PHE A 283 -8.94 -12.30 18.02
C PHE A 283 -8.66 -13.28 19.18
N ASP A 284 -9.68 -14.01 19.62
CA ASP A 284 -9.55 -14.88 20.80
C ASP A 284 -8.72 -16.15 20.55
N ASP A 285 -8.50 -16.53 19.27
CA ASP A 285 -7.79 -17.75 18.88
C ASP A 285 -6.35 -17.48 18.36
N GLU A 286 -5.71 -16.36 18.72
CA GLU A 286 -4.49 -15.92 18.06
C GLU A 286 -3.21 -16.42 18.72
N GLU A 287 -2.44 -17.20 17.96
CA GLU A 287 -0.99 -17.19 18.08
C GLU A 287 -0.43 -16.03 17.23
N ASP A 288 0.15 -15.02 17.86
CA ASP A 288 0.92 -13.96 17.17
C ASP A 288 2.19 -14.60 16.56
N THR A 289 2.08 -14.97 15.31
CA THR A 289 3.19 -15.61 14.59
C THR A 289 4.10 -14.59 13.87
N GLY A 290 3.89 -13.27 14.07
CA GLY A 290 4.55 -12.23 13.26
C GLY A 290 4.03 -12.25 11.81
N THR A 291 4.62 -11.44 10.94
CA THR A 291 4.25 -11.40 9.52
C THR A 291 5.23 -12.25 8.69
N PRO A 292 5.11 -13.60 8.64
CA PRO A 292 6.04 -14.39 7.87
C PRO A 292 5.75 -14.17 6.39
N MET A 293 6.74 -13.65 5.68
CA MET A 293 6.67 -13.60 4.22
C MET A 293 6.67 -15.04 3.68
N PRO A 294 5.66 -15.46 2.91
CA PRO A 294 5.65 -16.80 2.33
C PRO A 294 6.89 -17.04 1.47
N ASP A 295 7.42 -18.25 1.55
CA ASP A 295 8.56 -18.66 0.74
C ASP A 295 8.15 -18.98 -0.69
N LYS A 296 9.13 -18.93 -1.60
CA LYS A 296 8.92 -19.44 -2.96
C LYS A 296 8.78 -20.95 -2.89
N LYS A 297 7.81 -21.49 -3.65
CA LYS A 297 7.75 -22.94 -3.88
C LYS A 297 9.05 -23.39 -4.50
N GLU A 298 9.57 -24.53 -4.05
CA GLU A 298 10.71 -25.15 -4.70
C GLU A 298 10.41 -25.40 -6.19
N ALA A 299 11.33 -24.96 -7.05
CA ALA A 299 11.18 -25.14 -8.47
C ALA A 299 11.23 -26.62 -8.83
N GLN A 300 10.18 -27.14 -9.42
CA GLN A 300 10.13 -28.50 -9.91
C GLN A 300 10.41 -28.53 -11.39
N TYR A 301 11.31 -29.41 -11.79
CA TYR A 301 11.73 -29.58 -13.18
C TYR A 301 11.32 -30.95 -13.72
N TYR A 302 10.94 -30.99 -14.99
CA TYR A 302 10.56 -32.19 -15.70
C TYR A 302 11.32 -32.30 -17.02
N ARG A 303 11.93 -33.46 -17.30
CA ARG A 303 12.57 -33.74 -18.58
C ARG A 303 11.55 -34.31 -19.54
N ILE A 304 11.28 -33.61 -20.64
CA ILE A 304 10.29 -33.98 -21.64
C ILE A 304 10.69 -35.31 -22.27
N ARG A 305 9.78 -36.27 -22.31
CA ARG A 305 9.94 -37.59 -22.93
C ARG A 305 9.33 -37.60 -24.34
N PRO A 306 9.75 -38.51 -25.21
CA PRO A 306 9.07 -38.72 -26.49
C PRO A 306 7.58 -38.98 -26.30
N GLY A 307 6.72 -38.29 -27.03
CA GLY A 307 5.26 -38.40 -26.91
C GLY A 307 4.59 -37.52 -25.85
N ASP A 308 5.36 -36.81 -25.02
CA ASP A 308 4.77 -35.88 -24.06
C ASP A 308 4.16 -34.66 -24.78
N THR A 309 3.03 -34.17 -24.23
CA THR A 309 2.44 -32.89 -24.57
C THR A 309 2.45 -31.99 -23.35
N LEU A 310 2.49 -30.66 -23.53
CA LEU A 310 2.42 -29.72 -22.40
C LEU A 310 1.15 -29.90 -21.59
N SER A 311 0.03 -30.30 -22.21
CA SER A 311 -1.22 -30.55 -21.51
C SER A 311 -1.13 -31.79 -20.60
N ALA A 312 -0.50 -32.87 -21.05
CA ALA A 312 -0.29 -34.09 -20.25
C ALA A 312 0.69 -33.81 -19.11
N ILE A 313 1.77 -33.07 -19.37
CA ILE A 313 2.74 -32.66 -18.34
C ILE A 313 2.05 -31.77 -17.30
N ALA A 314 1.28 -30.78 -17.72
CA ALA A 314 0.55 -29.88 -16.83
C ALA A 314 -0.42 -30.64 -15.91
N ALA A 315 -1.21 -31.56 -16.47
CA ALA A 315 -2.14 -32.40 -15.70
C ALA A 315 -1.39 -33.27 -14.66
N ARG A 316 -0.27 -33.90 -15.08
CA ARG A 316 0.54 -34.75 -14.20
C ARG A 316 1.15 -34.01 -13.01
N HIS A 317 1.53 -32.76 -13.23
CA HIS A 317 2.17 -31.92 -12.20
C HIS A 317 1.21 -30.95 -11.51
N GLY A 318 -0.11 -31.06 -11.74
CA GLY A 318 -1.11 -30.22 -11.10
C GLY A 318 -0.93 -28.72 -11.41
N THR A 319 -0.57 -28.41 -12.66
CA THR A 319 -0.35 -27.04 -13.14
C THR A 319 -1.10 -26.80 -14.45
N THR A 320 -0.91 -25.65 -15.10
CA THR A 320 -1.53 -25.34 -16.39
C THR A 320 -0.49 -25.18 -17.49
N VAL A 321 -0.89 -25.43 -18.73
CA VAL A 321 -0.04 -25.19 -19.91
C VAL A 321 0.45 -23.73 -19.94
N LYS A 322 -0.42 -22.79 -19.61
CA LYS A 322 -0.09 -21.35 -19.54
C LYS A 322 1.02 -21.08 -18.52
N THR A 323 0.95 -21.73 -17.35
CA THR A 323 1.99 -21.61 -16.32
C THR A 323 3.31 -22.16 -16.79
N ILE A 324 3.33 -23.37 -17.38
CA ILE A 324 4.55 -23.97 -17.92
C ILE A 324 5.16 -23.09 -19.02
N CYS A 325 4.35 -22.58 -19.95
CA CYS A 325 4.83 -21.68 -21.00
C CYS A 325 5.48 -20.44 -20.42
N ARG A 326 4.83 -19.79 -19.44
CA ARG A 326 5.36 -18.61 -18.76
C ARG A 326 6.68 -18.86 -18.04
N LEU A 327 6.75 -19.95 -17.27
CA LEU A 327 7.95 -20.31 -16.50
C LEU A 327 9.17 -20.62 -17.37
N ASN A 328 8.96 -20.98 -18.63
CA ASN A 328 10.02 -21.42 -19.57
C ASN A 328 10.21 -20.51 -20.77
N GLY A 329 9.50 -19.38 -20.86
CA GLY A 329 9.57 -18.50 -22.02
C GLY A 329 9.10 -19.17 -23.33
N ILE A 330 8.11 -20.08 -23.24
CA ILE A 330 7.58 -20.79 -24.40
C ILE A 330 6.40 -20.00 -24.97
N GLU A 331 6.59 -19.42 -26.17
CA GLU A 331 5.57 -18.61 -26.83
C GLU A 331 4.42 -19.46 -27.43
N SER A 332 4.73 -20.67 -27.90
CA SER A 332 3.74 -21.57 -28.47
C SER A 332 3.82 -22.97 -27.82
N PRO A 333 2.68 -23.53 -27.35
CA PRO A 333 2.63 -24.85 -26.74
C PRO A 333 3.10 -26.02 -27.64
N SER A 334 3.13 -25.81 -28.94
CA SER A 334 3.59 -26.80 -29.93
C SER A 334 5.13 -26.89 -30.05
N ASN A 335 5.86 -25.96 -29.47
CA ASN A 335 7.32 -25.86 -29.62
C ASN A 335 8.11 -26.60 -28.52
N ILE A 336 7.63 -27.75 -28.05
CA ILE A 336 8.37 -28.57 -27.08
C ILE A 336 9.21 -29.63 -27.80
N ARG A 337 10.44 -29.84 -27.29
CA ARG A 337 11.35 -30.87 -27.82
C ARG A 337 11.62 -31.91 -26.74
N SER A 338 11.53 -33.21 -27.09
CA SER A 338 11.90 -34.29 -26.18
C SER A 338 13.36 -34.14 -25.76
N GLY A 339 13.67 -34.50 -24.52
CA GLY A 339 15.00 -34.37 -23.93
C GLY A 339 15.28 -33.03 -23.26
N LYS A 340 14.47 -31.95 -23.53
CA LYS A 340 14.58 -30.66 -22.85
C LYS A 340 14.02 -30.77 -21.45
N THR A 341 14.70 -30.16 -20.49
CA THR A 341 14.17 -30.00 -19.12
C THR A 341 13.41 -28.67 -19.05
N ILE A 342 12.21 -28.70 -18.54
CA ILE A 342 11.33 -27.56 -18.33
C ILE A 342 10.96 -27.44 -16.86
N ARG A 343 10.78 -26.21 -16.38
CA ARG A 343 10.21 -25.92 -15.08
C ARG A 343 8.70 -26.12 -15.12
N VAL A 344 8.14 -26.93 -14.22
CA VAL A 344 6.71 -27.28 -14.18
C VAL A 344 5.98 -26.63 -12.99
N LYS A 345 6.74 -26.26 -11.95
CA LYS A 345 6.29 -25.47 -10.79
C LYS A 345 7.35 -24.51 -10.35
#